data_3507204878f092d27d118051c771b718
#
_entry.id   3507204878f092d27d118051c771b718
#
_cell.length_a   1.000
_cell.length_b   1.000
_cell.length_c   1.000
_cell.angle_alpha   90.00
_cell.angle_beta   90.00
_cell.angle_gamma   90.00
#
_symmetry.space_group_name_H-M   'P 1'
#
loop_
_entity.id
_entity.type
_entity.pdbx_description
1 polymer ?
#
loop_
_entity_poly.entity_id
_entity_poly.type
_entity_poly.pdbx_seq_one_letter_code
_entity_poly.pdbx_strand_id
1 'polypeptide(L)'
;NKILELESSLKKPIFLMKNKEVPFFDTSISKKTILTHSISLINDKSIEDFENKTNEIVEPQRFRGNIHVEGADAWEERSWIGKTININGISFKVEKNIPRCVAINLRPNTDDNSLNLLQSLKKIYNHFDMGVYLTALDDGTINIGDNISL
;
A
#
# COMPACT_ATOMS: atom_id res chain seq x y z
N ASN A 1 -24.57 16.71 4.41
CA ASN A 1 -23.54 16.33 5.38
C ASN A 1 -23.23 14.84 5.18
N LYS A 2 -22.02 14.50 4.73
CA LYS A 2 -21.62 13.11 4.41
C LYS A 2 -21.86 12.11 5.56
N ILE A 3 -21.78 12.55 6.81
CA ILE A 3 -22.06 11.70 7.98
C ILE A 3 -23.53 11.28 8.01
N LEU A 4 -24.44 12.23 7.82
CA LEU A 4 -25.89 11.95 7.79
C LEU A 4 -26.28 11.03 6.64
N GLU A 5 -25.64 11.17 5.48
CA GLU A 5 -25.84 10.28 4.33
C GLU A 5 -25.37 8.84 4.66
N LEU A 6 -24.21 8.69 5.31
CA LEU A 6 -23.70 7.39 5.74
C LEU A 6 -24.59 6.76 6.83
N GLU A 7 -25.04 7.53 7.82
CA GLU A 7 -25.98 7.04 8.85
C GLU A 7 -27.29 6.53 8.24
N SER A 8 -27.82 7.26 7.26
CA SER A 8 -29.03 6.87 6.53
C SER A 8 -28.81 5.58 5.73
N SER A 9 -27.66 5.46 5.07
CA SER A 9 -27.30 4.28 4.28
C SER A 9 -27.08 3.03 5.15
N LEU A 10 -26.36 3.17 6.25
CA LEU A 10 -26.02 2.05 7.14
C LEU A 10 -27.11 1.73 8.17
N LYS A 11 -28.14 2.58 8.32
CA LYS A 11 -29.17 2.50 9.35
C LYS A 11 -28.61 2.36 10.78
N LYS A 12 -27.47 2.99 11.04
CA LYS A 12 -26.75 2.98 12.31
C LYS A 12 -26.14 4.35 12.58
N PRO A 13 -26.09 4.80 13.87
CA PRO A 13 -25.40 6.01 14.20
C PRO A 13 -23.89 5.89 13.94
N ILE A 14 -23.30 6.95 13.40
CA ILE A 14 -21.87 7.04 13.12
C ILE A 14 -21.25 8.10 14.02
N PHE A 15 -20.21 7.72 14.71
CA PHE A 15 -19.45 8.63 15.57
C PHE A 15 -18.04 8.82 15.03
N LEU A 16 -17.63 10.07 14.80
CA LEU A 16 -16.24 10.37 14.51
C LEU A 16 -15.45 10.38 15.81
N MET A 17 -14.46 9.50 15.89
CA MET A 17 -13.57 9.40 17.04
C MET A 17 -12.16 9.83 16.66
N LYS A 18 -11.49 10.57 17.55
CA LYS A 18 -10.08 10.91 17.41
C LYS A 18 -9.37 10.52 18.70
N ASN A 19 -8.36 9.66 18.57
CA ASN A 19 -7.40 9.42 19.65
C ASN A 19 -6.16 10.29 19.39
N LYS A 20 -5.72 11.05 20.38
CA LYS A 20 -4.54 11.92 20.27
C LYS A 20 -3.22 11.17 20.56
N GLU A 21 -3.31 10.07 21.29
CA GLU A 21 -2.14 9.33 21.79
C GLU A 21 -1.80 8.14 20.90
N VAL A 22 -2.79 7.46 20.36
CA VAL A 22 -2.60 6.28 19.51
C VAL A 22 -3.47 6.40 18.26
N PRO A 23 -2.91 6.29 17.04
CA PRO A 23 -3.71 6.28 15.83
C PRO A 23 -4.62 5.04 15.77
N PHE A 24 -5.81 5.20 15.20
CA PHE A 24 -6.71 4.08 14.95
C PHE A 24 -6.20 3.27 13.75
N PHE A 25 -6.14 1.96 13.90
CA PHE A 25 -5.81 1.03 12.83
C PHE A 25 -6.59 -0.27 13.00
N ASP A 26 -6.75 -1.01 11.92
CA ASP A 26 -7.41 -2.30 11.95
C ASP A 26 -6.51 -3.36 12.61
N THR A 27 -6.84 -3.71 13.84
CA THR A 27 -6.13 -4.73 14.62
C THR A 27 -6.41 -6.16 14.15
N SER A 28 -7.41 -6.35 13.28
CA SER A 28 -7.75 -7.68 12.75
C SER A 28 -6.65 -8.22 11.82
N ILE A 29 -5.89 -7.33 11.20
CA ILE A 29 -4.86 -7.68 10.20
C ILE A 29 -3.54 -8.11 10.86
N SER A 30 -3.27 -7.73 12.11
CA SER A 30 -1.99 -8.09 12.73
C SER A 30 -2.01 -8.08 14.25
N LYS A 31 -2.08 -9.23 14.85
CA LYS A 31 -1.79 -9.40 16.29
C LYS A 31 -0.29 -9.30 16.63
N LYS A 32 0.61 -9.16 15.65
CA LYS A 32 2.07 -9.24 15.84
C LYS A 32 2.90 -8.11 15.25
N THR A 33 2.31 -7.18 14.47
CA THR A 33 3.07 -6.11 13.83
C THR A 33 2.41 -4.77 14.14
N ILE A 34 3.17 -3.85 14.70
CA ILE A 34 2.71 -2.47 14.93
C ILE A 34 2.71 -1.76 13.57
N LEU A 35 1.60 -1.87 12.84
CA LEU A 35 1.43 -1.23 11.52
C LEU A 35 1.26 0.30 11.61
N THR A 36 1.14 0.84 12.82
CA THR A 36 0.95 2.29 13.06
C THR A 36 2.08 3.17 12.55
N HIS A 37 3.26 2.59 12.40
CA HIS A 37 4.45 3.29 11.88
C HIS A 37 4.96 2.72 10.56
N SER A 38 4.18 1.84 9.92
CA SER A 38 4.59 1.23 8.67
C SER A 38 4.28 2.16 7.50
N ILE A 39 5.28 2.35 6.65
CA ILE A 39 5.19 3.09 5.40
C ILE A 39 5.09 2.06 4.28
N SER A 40 4.18 2.26 3.32
CA SER A 40 4.05 1.39 2.15
C SER A 40 4.89 1.91 0.99
N LEU A 41 5.77 1.07 0.45
CA LEU A 41 6.53 1.32 -0.76
C LEU A 41 6.02 0.43 -1.88
N ILE A 42 5.78 1.03 -3.03
CA ILE A 42 5.35 0.36 -4.26
C ILE A 42 6.40 0.58 -5.33
N ASN A 43 6.76 -0.47 -6.04
CA ASN A 43 7.61 -0.39 -7.22
C ASN A 43 6.71 -0.26 -8.47
N ASP A 44 6.83 0.85 -9.18
CA ASP A 44 5.98 1.15 -10.33
C ASP A 44 6.23 0.19 -11.50
N LYS A 45 7.43 -0.38 -11.62
CA LYS A 45 7.71 -1.47 -12.58
C LYS A 45 6.95 -2.75 -12.25
N SER A 46 6.66 -3.04 -10.99
CA SER A 46 5.82 -4.17 -10.60
C SER A 46 4.35 -3.96 -11.00
N ILE A 47 3.87 -2.72 -10.95
CA ILE A 47 2.53 -2.36 -11.46
C ILE A 47 2.51 -2.51 -12.99
N GLU A 48 3.50 -1.97 -13.69
CA GLU A 48 3.61 -2.09 -15.15
C GLU A 48 3.65 -3.56 -15.63
N ASP A 49 4.42 -4.42 -14.96
CA ASP A 49 4.43 -5.86 -15.25
C ASP A 49 3.05 -6.51 -15.05
N PHE A 50 2.35 -6.09 -13.98
CA PHE A 50 1.01 -6.57 -13.69
C PHE A 50 -0.01 -6.09 -14.74
N GLU A 51 0.02 -4.83 -15.16
CA GLU A 51 -0.79 -4.28 -16.25
C GLU A 51 -0.59 -5.08 -17.54
N ASN A 52 0.69 -5.28 -17.94
CA ASN A 52 1.04 -6.01 -19.14
C ASN A 52 0.51 -7.45 -19.13
N LYS A 53 0.54 -8.12 -17.97
CA LYS A 53 0.07 -9.51 -17.84
C LYS A 53 -1.44 -9.65 -17.73
N THR A 54 -2.12 -8.64 -17.23
CA THR A 54 -3.59 -8.61 -17.17
C THR A 54 -4.22 -8.05 -18.42
N ASN A 55 -3.48 -7.26 -19.20
CA ASN A 55 -3.98 -6.43 -20.29
C ASN A 55 -5.07 -5.45 -19.83
N GLU A 56 -4.97 -4.98 -18.59
CA GLU A 56 -5.88 -4.04 -17.95
C GLU A 56 -5.11 -2.78 -17.56
N ILE A 57 -5.75 -1.62 -17.58
CA ILE A 57 -5.18 -0.39 -17.03
C ILE A 57 -5.32 -0.42 -15.51
N VAL A 58 -4.20 -0.39 -14.80
CA VAL A 58 -4.16 -0.48 -13.34
C VAL A 58 -3.60 0.80 -12.73
N GLU A 59 -4.46 1.69 -12.30
CA GLU A 59 -4.04 2.94 -11.67
C GLU A 59 -3.20 2.66 -10.40
N PRO A 60 -1.98 3.22 -10.26
CA PRO A 60 -1.12 2.99 -9.10
C PRO A 60 -1.79 3.32 -7.75
N GLN A 61 -2.68 4.29 -7.73
CA GLN A 61 -3.44 4.73 -6.55
C GLN A 61 -4.32 3.62 -5.94
N ARG A 62 -4.67 2.57 -6.70
CA ARG A 62 -5.39 1.40 -6.17
C ARG A 62 -4.62 0.70 -5.04
N PHE A 63 -3.29 0.76 -5.10
CA PHE A 63 -2.41 0.14 -4.11
C PHE A 63 -2.11 1.04 -2.91
N ARG A 64 -2.54 2.30 -2.92
CA ARG A 64 -2.42 3.24 -1.78
C ARG A 64 -1.01 3.27 -1.20
N GLY A 65 0.01 3.35 -2.09
CA GLY A 65 1.42 3.51 -1.68
C GLY A 65 1.66 4.87 -1.05
N ASN A 66 2.48 4.91 0.00
CA ASN A 66 3.01 6.17 0.54
C ASN A 66 4.21 6.64 -0.29
N ILE A 67 5.04 5.70 -0.71
CA ILE A 67 6.23 5.92 -1.54
C ILE A 67 6.08 5.09 -2.81
N HIS A 68 6.32 5.70 -3.95
CA HIS A 68 6.43 5.05 -5.23
C HIS A 68 7.88 5.17 -5.70
N VAL A 69 8.45 4.06 -6.20
CA VAL A 69 9.83 4.02 -6.69
C VAL A 69 9.86 3.58 -8.15
N GLU A 70 10.75 4.22 -8.89
CA GLU A 70 11.07 3.93 -10.27
C GLU A 70 12.50 3.40 -10.38
N GLY A 71 12.85 2.77 -11.50
CA GLY A 71 14.24 2.37 -11.81
C GLY A 71 14.68 1.02 -11.26
N ALA A 72 13.92 0.40 -10.36
CA ALA A 72 14.12 -0.98 -9.95
C ALA A 72 13.45 -1.95 -10.94
N ASP A 73 13.96 -3.18 -11.04
CA ASP A 73 13.31 -4.22 -11.83
C ASP A 73 11.95 -4.62 -11.24
N ALA A 74 11.04 -5.11 -12.08
CA ALA A 74 9.72 -5.55 -11.59
C ALA A 74 9.86 -6.62 -10.51
N TRP A 75 9.18 -6.41 -9.37
CA TRP A 75 9.17 -7.28 -8.18
C TRP A 75 10.50 -7.33 -7.41
N GLU A 76 11.48 -6.51 -7.76
CA GLU A 76 12.77 -6.46 -7.08
C GLU A 76 12.64 -6.07 -5.60
N GLU A 77 11.67 -5.22 -5.26
CA GLU A 77 11.38 -4.80 -3.89
C GLU A 77 11.15 -5.97 -2.92
N ARG A 78 10.74 -7.13 -3.43
CA ARG A 78 10.56 -8.35 -2.64
C ARG A 78 11.88 -8.92 -2.14
N SER A 79 12.97 -8.72 -2.89
CA SER A 79 14.33 -9.15 -2.53
C SER A 79 14.95 -8.28 -1.44
N TRP A 80 14.35 -7.12 -1.16
CA TRP A 80 14.82 -6.18 -0.14
C TRP A 80 14.32 -6.52 1.26
N ILE A 81 13.38 -7.46 1.41
CA ILE A 81 12.84 -7.87 2.72
C ILE A 81 13.98 -8.31 3.64
N GLY A 82 13.96 -7.76 4.86
CA GLY A 82 15.00 -7.97 5.87
C GLY A 82 16.22 -7.07 5.71
N LYS A 83 16.37 -6.34 4.60
CA LYS A 83 17.46 -5.37 4.39
C LYS A 83 17.08 -3.99 4.88
N THR A 84 18.06 -3.11 4.94
CA THR A 84 17.87 -1.67 5.14
C THR A 84 18.12 -0.97 3.80
N ILE A 85 17.19 -0.11 3.39
CA ILE A 85 17.34 0.78 2.25
C ILE A 85 17.55 2.21 2.74
N ASN A 86 18.22 3.02 1.96
CA ASN A 86 18.43 4.43 2.23
C ASN A 86 17.73 5.28 1.16
N ILE A 87 16.98 6.30 1.59
CA ILE A 87 16.37 7.30 0.71
C ILE A 87 16.81 8.65 1.22
N ASN A 88 17.66 9.34 0.45
CA ASN A 88 18.17 10.67 0.77
C ASN A 88 18.80 10.77 2.18
N GLY A 89 19.60 9.77 2.59
CA GLY A 89 20.25 9.73 3.89
C GLY A 89 19.40 9.20 5.03
N ILE A 90 18.11 8.90 4.80
CA ILE A 90 17.19 8.32 5.79
C ILE A 90 17.13 6.82 5.57
N SER A 91 17.36 6.07 6.64
CA SER A 91 17.36 4.60 6.63
C SER A 91 15.97 4.05 6.90
N PHE A 92 15.58 3.04 6.13
CA PHE A 92 14.31 2.33 6.29
C PHE A 92 14.56 0.83 6.33
N LYS A 93 14.01 0.16 7.32
CA LYS A 93 13.97 -1.31 7.36
C LYS A 93 12.84 -1.82 6.48
N VAL A 94 13.15 -2.73 5.57
CA VAL A 94 12.13 -3.42 4.76
C VAL A 94 11.62 -4.62 5.54
N GLU A 95 10.35 -4.60 5.93
CA GLU A 95 9.78 -5.55 6.87
C GLU A 95 9.20 -6.79 6.17
N LYS A 96 8.26 -6.60 5.28
CA LYS A 96 7.54 -7.68 4.61
C LYS A 96 6.76 -7.20 3.39
N ASN A 97 6.32 -8.15 2.57
CA ASN A 97 5.36 -7.87 1.49
C ASN A 97 4.04 -7.32 2.03
N ILE A 98 3.33 -6.55 1.19
CA ILE A 98 2.00 -6.03 1.48
C ILE A 98 0.96 -6.94 0.84
N PRO A 99 0.25 -7.79 1.62
CA PRO A 99 -0.87 -8.55 1.08
C PRO A 99 -2.02 -7.59 0.76
N ARG A 100 -2.56 -7.70 -0.44
CA ARG A 100 -3.66 -6.88 -0.92
C ARG A 100 -5.00 -7.53 -0.58
N CYS A 101 -6.01 -6.70 -0.43
CA CYS A 101 -7.39 -7.11 -0.22
C CYS A 101 -8.26 -6.63 -1.40
N VAL A 102 -9.53 -6.97 -1.37
CA VAL A 102 -10.51 -6.60 -2.41
C VAL A 102 -10.59 -5.10 -2.71
N ALA A 103 -10.10 -4.24 -1.82
CA ALA A 103 -10.10 -2.79 -2.02
C ALA A 103 -9.31 -2.33 -3.26
N ILE A 104 -8.34 -3.12 -3.77
CA ILE A 104 -7.63 -2.78 -5.01
C ILE A 104 -8.50 -2.92 -6.26
N ASN A 105 -9.62 -3.64 -6.17
CA ASN A 105 -10.57 -3.75 -7.28
C ASN A 105 -11.33 -2.43 -7.50
N LEU A 106 -11.49 -1.61 -6.44
CA LEU A 106 -12.19 -0.34 -6.52
C LEU A 106 -11.31 0.70 -7.19
N ARG A 107 -11.81 1.32 -8.26
CA ARG A 107 -11.14 2.41 -8.95
C ARG A 107 -11.10 3.66 -8.06
N PRO A 108 -9.96 4.35 -7.96
CA PRO A 108 -9.84 5.55 -7.14
C PRO A 108 -10.86 6.62 -7.52
N ASN A 109 -11.49 7.24 -6.51
CA ASN A 109 -12.48 8.31 -6.64
C ASN A 109 -13.77 7.93 -7.43
N THR A 110 -14.08 6.65 -7.55
CA THR A 110 -15.28 6.14 -8.21
C THR A 110 -15.89 4.98 -7.42
N ASP A 111 -17.07 4.52 -7.84
CA ASP A 111 -17.71 3.30 -7.37
C ASP A 111 -17.44 2.10 -8.32
N ASP A 112 -16.55 2.30 -9.32
CA ASP A 112 -16.22 1.28 -10.30
C ASP A 112 -15.32 0.21 -9.68
N ASN A 113 -15.83 -1.01 -9.62
CA ASN A 113 -15.17 -2.23 -9.15
C ASN A 113 -15.20 -3.34 -10.21
N SER A 114 -15.27 -2.97 -11.49
CA SER A 114 -15.39 -3.89 -12.62
C SER A 114 -14.19 -4.82 -12.78
N LEU A 115 -12.99 -4.41 -12.33
CA LEU A 115 -11.78 -5.21 -12.41
C LEU A 115 -11.64 -6.13 -11.19
N ASN A 116 -11.22 -7.38 -11.43
CA ASN A 116 -10.93 -8.34 -10.36
C ASN A 116 -9.42 -8.51 -10.16
N LEU A 117 -8.73 -7.41 -9.85
CA LEU A 117 -7.28 -7.35 -9.75
C LEU A 117 -6.72 -8.27 -8.65
N LEU A 118 -7.43 -8.44 -7.55
CA LEU A 118 -7.01 -9.33 -6.48
C LEU A 118 -6.88 -10.78 -6.94
N GLN A 119 -7.87 -11.27 -7.69
CA GLN A 119 -7.82 -12.62 -8.25
C GLN A 119 -6.78 -12.74 -9.35
N SER A 120 -6.58 -11.68 -10.14
CA SER A 120 -5.54 -11.62 -11.17
C SER A 120 -4.14 -11.75 -10.55
N LEU A 121 -3.83 -11.06 -9.44
CA LEU A 121 -2.59 -11.24 -8.69
C LEU A 121 -2.39 -12.71 -8.29
N LYS A 122 -3.42 -13.33 -7.71
CA LYS A 122 -3.35 -14.73 -7.30
C LYS A 122 -3.13 -15.67 -8.48
N LYS A 123 -3.83 -15.45 -9.58
CA LYS A 123 -3.75 -16.30 -10.78
C LYS A 123 -2.39 -16.22 -11.46
N ILE A 124 -1.82 -14.99 -11.58
CA ILE A 124 -0.61 -14.73 -12.34
C ILE A 124 0.64 -15.05 -11.52
N TYR A 125 0.67 -14.64 -10.24
CA TYR A 125 1.88 -14.71 -9.41
C TYR A 125 1.78 -15.69 -8.24
N ASN A 126 0.64 -16.36 -8.08
CA ASN A 126 0.35 -17.29 -6.96
C ASN A 126 0.40 -16.65 -5.56
N HIS A 127 0.29 -15.33 -5.47
CA HIS A 127 0.18 -14.58 -4.20
C HIS A 127 -0.75 -13.38 -4.37
N PHE A 128 -1.01 -12.65 -3.26
CA PHE A 128 -1.85 -11.45 -3.24
C PHE A 128 -1.03 -10.17 -2.99
N ASP A 129 0.30 -10.25 -2.99
CA ASP A 129 1.16 -9.16 -2.56
C ASP A 129 1.45 -8.17 -3.69
N MET A 130 1.59 -6.89 -3.32
CA MET A 130 2.11 -5.81 -4.17
C MET A 130 2.78 -4.78 -3.27
N GLY A 131 4.11 -4.57 -3.46
CA GLY A 131 4.93 -3.68 -2.65
C GLY A 131 5.35 -4.25 -1.30
N VAL A 132 6.03 -3.43 -0.51
CA VAL A 132 6.61 -3.81 0.79
C VAL A 132 6.31 -2.76 1.87
N TYR A 133 6.23 -3.20 3.12
CA TYR A 133 6.18 -2.32 4.29
C TYR A 133 7.59 -1.94 4.72
N LEU A 134 7.73 -0.66 5.07
CA LEU A 134 8.94 -0.07 5.62
C LEU A 134 8.69 0.44 7.04
N THR A 135 9.74 0.37 7.88
CA THR A 135 9.83 1.10 9.15
C THR A 135 10.96 2.10 9.04
N ALA A 136 10.68 3.38 9.24
CA ALA A 136 11.74 4.40 9.30
C ALA A 136 12.61 4.17 10.54
N LEU A 137 13.93 4.20 10.34
CA LEU A 137 14.93 4.05 11.42
C LEU A 137 15.46 5.41 11.86
N ASP A 138 15.35 6.42 11.00
CA ASP A 138 15.79 7.78 11.23
C ASP A 138 14.63 8.76 10.98
N ASP A 139 14.67 9.91 11.63
CA ASP A 139 13.81 11.04 11.34
C ASP A 139 14.33 11.83 10.15
N GLY A 140 13.44 12.40 9.32
CA GLY A 140 13.85 13.24 8.22
C GLY A 140 12.73 13.50 7.22
N THR A 141 13.13 14.09 6.08
CA THR A 141 12.22 14.42 4.98
C THR A 141 12.74 13.79 3.69
N ILE A 142 11.83 13.12 2.99
CA ILE A 142 12.08 12.62 1.63
C ILE A 142 11.26 13.44 0.64
N ASN A 143 11.76 13.62 -0.56
CA ASN A 143 11.15 14.41 -1.62
C ASN A 143 11.01 13.56 -2.89
N ILE A 144 10.14 14.00 -3.78
CA ILE A 144 10.05 13.42 -5.11
C ILE A 144 11.39 13.65 -5.84
N GLY A 145 11.94 12.58 -6.41
CA GLY A 145 13.23 12.58 -7.10
C GLY A 145 14.42 12.19 -6.23
N ASP A 146 14.24 11.93 -4.93
CA ASP A 146 15.29 11.40 -4.07
C ASP A 146 15.69 9.98 -4.51
N ASN A 147 17.01 9.70 -4.48
CA ASN A 147 17.55 8.41 -4.86
C ASN A 147 17.36 7.38 -3.74
N ILE A 148 17.08 6.14 -4.15
CA ILE A 148 17.05 4.96 -3.28
C ILE A 148 18.31 4.13 -3.49
N SER A 149 18.87 3.60 -2.40
CA SER A 149 19.99 2.65 -2.42
C SER A 149 19.81 1.54 -1.38
N LEU A 150 20.42 0.39 -1.62
CA LEU A 150 20.52 -0.75 -0.72
C LEU A 150 21.79 -0.69 0.11
#